data_792be675b2cdefd525a28ebd823855fb
#
_entry.id   792be675b2cdefd525a28ebd823855fb
#
_cell.length_a   1.000
_cell.length_b   1.000
_cell.length_c   1.000
_cell.angle_alpha   90.00
_cell.angle_beta   90.00
_cell.angle_gamma   90.00
#
_symmetry.space_group_name_H-M   'P 1'
#
loop_
_entity.id
_entity.type
_entity.pdbx_description
1 polymer ?
#
loop_
_entity_poly.entity_id
_entity_poly.type
_entity_poly.pdbx_seq_one_letter_code
_entity_poly.pdbx_strand_id
1 'polypeptide(L)'
;CYQEAGANDPGWIGFLVDNEMSWGKVGSLSEGALRSPATQPAKIEFIKDLKSKYKNIEALNQQWKTNHASWDALLQSKETPNRQAAKADLDIFYKKIAETYFRIVKEELNGIAPNQYYLGCRFAWQNNDVTLTSAAKYCDIVSFNKYEYSVERVGLPKGVDKPIMIGEFH
;
A
#
# COMPACT_ATOMS: atom_id res chain seq x y z
N CYS A 1 13.19 -18.73 -13.87
CA CYS A 1 13.41 -19.25 -12.51
C CYS A 1 12.12 -19.71 -11.83
N TYR A 2 11.02 -18.96 -11.83
CA TYR A 2 9.78 -19.39 -11.15
C TYR A 2 8.89 -20.32 -12.00
N GLN A 3 8.99 -20.28 -13.32
CA GLN A 3 8.25 -21.22 -14.20
C GLN A 3 8.71 -22.68 -14.05
N GLU A 4 9.92 -22.91 -13.57
CA GLU A 4 10.48 -24.23 -13.33
C GLU A 4 10.22 -24.76 -11.91
N ALA A 5 9.89 -23.88 -10.94
CA ALA A 5 9.82 -24.19 -9.53
C ALA A 5 8.37 -24.29 -9.00
N GLY A 6 7.49 -25.00 -9.69
CA GLY A 6 6.19 -25.36 -9.14
C GLY A 6 5.02 -24.47 -9.55
N ALA A 7 5.18 -23.50 -10.45
CA ALA A 7 4.03 -22.86 -11.09
C ALA A 7 3.18 -23.95 -11.78
N ASN A 8 1.93 -24.08 -11.36
CA ASN A 8 0.99 -25.14 -11.78
C ASN A 8 1.20 -26.54 -11.14
N ASP A 9 2.08 -26.69 -10.16
CA ASP A 9 2.14 -27.90 -9.36
C ASP A 9 0.92 -27.95 -8.39
N PRO A 10 0.05 -28.97 -8.44
CA PRO A 10 -1.11 -29.06 -7.57
C PRO A 10 -0.75 -29.20 -6.08
N GLY A 11 0.47 -29.59 -5.75
CA GLY A 11 0.99 -29.62 -4.39
C GLY A 11 1.42 -28.26 -3.84
N TRP A 12 1.47 -27.24 -4.69
CA TRP A 12 1.88 -25.88 -4.29
C TRP A 12 0.68 -24.96 -4.14
N ILE A 13 0.33 -24.58 -2.92
CA ILE A 13 -0.88 -23.80 -2.61
C ILE A 13 -0.84 -22.36 -3.13
N GLY A 14 0.33 -21.70 -3.09
CA GLY A 14 0.43 -20.29 -3.49
C GLY A 14 1.75 -19.62 -3.11
N PHE A 15 1.79 -18.32 -3.26
CA PHE A 15 2.97 -17.50 -3.07
C PHE A 15 2.76 -16.44 -1.98
N LEU A 16 3.72 -16.35 -1.07
CA LEU A 16 3.95 -15.19 -0.21
C LEU A 16 4.94 -14.27 -0.93
N VAL A 17 4.57 -13.00 -1.10
CA VAL A 17 5.43 -12.01 -1.77
C VAL A 17 5.79 -10.93 -0.78
N ASP A 18 7.07 -10.71 -0.61
CA ASP A 18 7.67 -9.90 0.45
C ASP A 18 7.41 -10.44 1.88
N ASN A 19 8.03 -9.81 2.85
CA ASN A 19 7.91 -10.18 4.25
C ASN A 19 7.97 -8.96 5.16
N GLU A 20 6.98 -8.83 6.02
CA GLU A 20 6.96 -7.86 7.13
C GLU A 20 7.26 -6.42 6.74
N MET A 21 6.85 -5.99 5.56
CA MET A 21 7.05 -4.62 5.13
C MET A 21 6.42 -3.62 6.08
N SER A 22 7.15 -2.56 6.38
CA SER A 22 6.63 -1.46 7.17
C SER A 22 5.72 -0.56 6.34
N TRP A 23 4.43 -0.61 6.61
CA TRP A 23 3.44 0.26 5.98
C TRP A 23 3.28 1.60 6.73
N GLY A 24 3.77 1.68 7.95
CA GLY A 24 3.68 2.87 8.80
C GLY A 24 2.25 3.30 9.12
N LYS A 25 2.08 4.54 9.52
CA LYS A 25 0.75 5.14 9.73
C LYS A 25 0.12 5.54 8.40
N VAL A 26 -1.20 5.52 8.31
CA VAL A 26 -1.93 6.02 7.13
C VAL A 26 -1.44 7.43 6.76
N GLY A 27 -1.11 7.64 5.50
CA GLY A 27 -0.53 8.88 4.98
C GLY A 27 1.00 8.94 4.99
N SER A 28 1.72 8.07 5.72
CA SER A 28 3.19 8.13 5.82
C SER A 28 3.90 7.86 4.49
N LEU A 29 3.41 6.95 3.67
CA LEU A 29 3.98 6.67 2.35
C LEU A 29 3.78 7.86 1.40
N SER A 30 2.66 8.58 1.54
CA SER A 30 2.40 9.81 0.77
C SER A 30 3.36 10.92 1.16
N GLU A 31 3.63 11.07 2.46
CA GLU A 31 4.66 12.01 2.95
C GLU A 31 6.06 11.59 2.45
N GLY A 32 6.35 10.28 2.44
CA GLY A 32 7.58 9.74 1.85
C GLY A 32 7.72 10.08 0.38
N ALA A 33 6.64 9.95 -0.39
CA ALA A 33 6.61 10.34 -1.80
C ALA A 33 6.90 11.83 -1.98
N LEU A 34 6.32 12.72 -1.15
CA LEU A 34 6.59 14.16 -1.21
C LEU A 34 8.06 14.51 -0.91
N ARG A 35 8.70 13.80 0.03
CA ARG A 35 10.12 14.01 0.37
C ARG A 35 11.09 13.48 -0.68
N SER A 36 10.61 12.65 -1.59
CA SER A 36 11.43 12.04 -2.62
C SER A 36 11.88 13.07 -3.67
N PRO A 37 12.90 12.76 -4.49
CA PRO A 37 13.27 13.58 -5.63
C PRO A 37 12.11 13.79 -6.61
N ALA A 38 12.14 14.88 -7.36
CA ALA A 38 11.12 15.22 -8.37
C ALA A 38 10.93 14.16 -9.46
N THR A 39 11.94 13.32 -9.66
CA THR A 39 11.93 12.21 -10.63
C THR A 39 11.25 10.94 -10.10
N GLN A 40 10.88 10.90 -8.81
CA GLN A 40 10.25 9.73 -8.22
C GLN A 40 8.83 9.53 -8.79
N PRO A 41 8.53 8.38 -9.42
CA PRO A 41 7.23 8.14 -10.05
C PRO A 41 6.02 8.33 -9.12
N ALA A 42 6.12 7.86 -7.87
CA ALA A 42 5.05 8.03 -6.90
C ALA A 42 4.77 9.51 -6.60
N LYS A 43 5.82 10.35 -6.51
CA LYS A 43 5.65 11.79 -6.33
C LYS A 43 4.98 12.45 -7.52
N ILE A 44 5.44 12.12 -8.73
CA ILE A 44 4.86 12.63 -9.98
C ILE A 44 3.37 12.30 -10.05
N GLU A 45 3.01 11.05 -9.75
CA GLU A 45 1.62 10.61 -9.77
C GLU A 45 0.78 11.31 -8.69
N PHE A 46 1.34 11.53 -7.49
CA PHE A 46 0.66 12.28 -6.45
C PHE A 46 0.38 13.72 -6.86
N ILE A 47 1.38 14.42 -7.41
CA ILE A 47 1.20 15.79 -7.93
C ILE A 47 0.15 15.84 -9.03
N LYS A 48 0.10 14.83 -9.91
CA LYS A 48 -0.93 14.72 -10.95
C LYS A 48 -2.35 14.58 -10.36
N ASP A 49 -2.51 13.75 -9.33
CA ASP A 49 -3.79 13.61 -8.61
C ASP A 49 -4.22 14.94 -7.98
N LEU A 50 -3.27 15.63 -7.33
CA LEU A 50 -3.52 16.95 -6.74
C LEU A 50 -3.89 18.00 -7.79
N LYS A 51 -3.20 18.05 -8.94
CA LYS A 51 -3.56 18.93 -10.06
C LYS A 51 -4.98 18.65 -10.57
N SER A 52 -5.34 17.38 -10.65
CA SER A 52 -6.70 17.00 -11.09
C SER A 52 -7.77 17.47 -10.11
N LYS A 53 -7.50 17.37 -8.80
CA LYS A 53 -8.44 17.76 -7.74
C LYS A 53 -8.58 19.27 -7.58
N TYR A 54 -7.47 19.98 -7.46
CA TYR A 54 -7.44 21.40 -7.07
C TYR A 54 -7.44 22.37 -8.24
N LYS A 55 -7.10 21.93 -9.45
CA LYS A 55 -7.02 22.71 -10.69
C LYS A 55 -5.92 23.79 -10.70
N ASN A 56 -5.72 24.54 -9.62
CA ASN A 56 -4.68 25.54 -9.48
C ASN A 56 -3.92 25.38 -8.14
N ILE A 57 -2.73 25.98 -8.06
CA ILE A 57 -1.86 25.82 -6.91
C ILE A 57 -2.36 26.62 -5.69
N GLU A 58 -3.07 27.72 -5.91
CA GLU A 58 -3.63 28.57 -4.89
C GLU A 58 -4.69 27.83 -4.07
N ALA A 59 -5.56 27.06 -4.72
CA ALA A 59 -6.57 26.24 -4.05
C ALA A 59 -5.92 25.14 -3.19
N LEU A 60 -4.85 24.51 -3.67
CA LEU A 60 -4.06 23.57 -2.87
C LEU A 60 -3.43 24.28 -1.66
N ASN A 61 -2.76 25.42 -1.89
CA ASN A 61 -2.11 26.19 -0.84
C ASN A 61 -3.08 26.59 0.28
N GLN A 62 -4.27 27.03 -0.10
CA GLN A 62 -5.34 27.35 0.86
C GLN A 62 -5.72 26.13 1.70
N GLN A 63 -5.91 24.97 1.08
CA GLN A 63 -6.29 23.74 1.78
C GLN A 63 -5.16 23.20 2.67
N TRP A 64 -3.95 23.17 2.16
CA TRP A 64 -2.79 22.60 2.86
C TRP A 64 -2.12 23.60 3.82
N LYS A 65 -2.52 24.88 3.76
CA LYS A 65 -1.89 26.00 4.50
C LYS A 65 -0.40 26.11 4.14
N THR A 66 -0.12 26.06 2.85
CA THR A 66 1.23 26.17 2.26
C THR A 66 1.31 27.39 1.33
N ASN A 67 2.50 27.66 0.79
CA ASN A 67 2.73 28.80 -0.10
C ASN A 67 3.66 28.40 -1.26
N HIS A 68 3.30 27.34 -2.00
CA HIS A 68 4.05 26.96 -3.19
C HIS A 68 3.76 27.91 -4.34
N ALA A 69 4.81 28.42 -5.00
CA ALA A 69 4.68 29.38 -6.12
C ALA A 69 4.03 28.73 -7.37
N SER A 70 4.21 27.43 -7.54
CA SER A 70 3.67 26.68 -8.68
C SER A 70 3.62 25.19 -8.38
N TRP A 71 2.97 24.42 -9.25
CA TRP A 71 3.03 22.96 -9.23
C TRP A 71 4.45 22.40 -9.40
N ASP A 72 5.29 23.08 -10.19
CA ASP A 72 6.69 22.68 -10.35
C ASP A 72 7.50 22.97 -9.10
N ALA A 73 7.23 24.07 -8.41
CA ALA A 73 7.83 24.36 -7.11
C ALA A 73 7.46 23.27 -6.08
N LEU A 74 6.20 22.83 -6.03
CA LEU A 74 5.78 21.71 -5.18
C LEU A 74 6.47 20.40 -5.59
N LEU A 75 6.60 20.12 -6.87
CA LEU A 75 7.29 18.91 -7.36
C LEU A 75 8.77 18.89 -6.93
N GLN A 76 9.45 20.03 -6.98
CA GLN A 76 10.85 20.15 -6.58
C GLN A 76 11.05 20.21 -5.04
N SER A 77 10.05 20.63 -4.29
CA SER A 77 10.11 20.70 -2.83
C SER A 77 10.24 19.29 -2.22
N LYS A 78 10.98 19.18 -1.14
CA LYS A 78 11.04 17.98 -0.27
C LYS A 78 10.30 18.18 1.05
N GLU A 79 9.61 19.28 1.18
CA GLU A 79 8.82 19.59 2.38
C GLU A 79 7.51 18.82 2.37
N THR A 80 7.03 18.49 3.57
CA THR A 80 5.71 17.92 3.76
C THR A 80 4.77 18.97 4.33
N PRO A 81 3.51 19.00 3.91
CA PRO A 81 2.53 19.92 4.44
C PRO A 81 2.21 19.60 5.91
N ASN A 82 1.51 20.51 6.56
CA ASN A 82 0.87 20.19 7.84
C ASN A 82 -0.05 18.98 7.64
N ARG A 83 0.23 17.89 8.37
CA ARG A 83 -0.44 16.61 8.20
C ARG A 83 -1.95 16.71 8.40
N GLN A 84 -2.41 17.53 9.35
CA GLN A 84 -3.84 17.69 9.62
C GLN A 84 -4.55 18.41 8.46
N ALA A 85 -3.91 19.45 7.89
CA ALA A 85 -4.47 20.19 6.77
C ALA A 85 -4.54 19.37 5.47
N ALA A 86 -3.53 18.52 5.23
CA ALA A 86 -3.42 17.68 4.03
C ALA A 86 -3.97 16.26 4.23
N LYS A 87 -4.54 15.95 5.40
CA LYS A 87 -4.88 14.57 5.81
C LYS A 87 -5.64 13.79 4.74
N ALA A 88 -6.69 14.38 4.18
CA ALA A 88 -7.53 13.69 3.20
C ALA A 88 -6.76 13.27 1.94
N ASP A 89 -5.87 14.13 1.45
CA ASP A 89 -5.07 13.85 0.26
C ASP A 89 -3.99 12.82 0.54
N LEU A 90 -3.32 12.94 1.69
CA LEU A 90 -2.30 11.99 2.12
C LEU A 90 -2.90 10.58 2.31
N ASP A 91 -4.07 10.47 2.91
CA ASP A 91 -4.74 9.20 3.15
C ASP A 91 -5.23 8.54 1.86
N ILE A 92 -5.80 9.34 0.94
CA ILE A 92 -6.25 8.86 -0.38
C ILE A 92 -5.05 8.32 -1.18
N PHE A 93 -3.96 9.08 -1.22
CA PHE A 93 -2.79 8.65 -1.99
C PHE A 93 -2.07 7.47 -1.33
N TYR A 94 -2.02 7.41 0.01
CA TYR A 94 -1.55 6.23 0.74
C TYR A 94 -2.31 4.97 0.33
N LYS A 95 -3.64 5.04 0.29
CA LYS A 95 -4.49 3.94 -0.17
C LYS A 95 -4.15 3.55 -1.62
N LYS A 96 -3.97 4.54 -2.51
CA LYS A 96 -3.59 4.31 -3.90
C LYS A 96 -2.25 3.57 -4.00
N ILE A 97 -1.25 3.92 -3.19
CA ILE A 97 0.03 3.21 -3.13
C ILE A 97 -0.19 1.75 -2.71
N ALA A 98 -0.91 1.53 -1.61
CA ALA A 98 -1.17 0.18 -1.10
C ALA A 98 -1.93 -0.68 -2.12
N GLU A 99 -3.02 -0.17 -2.68
CA GLU A 99 -3.79 -0.89 -3.71
C GLU A 99 -2.96 -1.17 -4.97
N THR A 100 -2.12 -0.22 -5.39
CA THR A 100 -1.26 -0.41 -6.57
C THR A 100 -0.25 -1.52 -6.34
N TYR A 101 0.38 -1.57 -5.17
CA TYR A 101 1.30 -2.64 -4.81
C TYR A 101 0.63 -4.02 -4.89
N PHE A 102 -0.45 -4.24 -4.15
CA PHE A 102 -1.11 -5.55 -4.13
C PHE A 102 -1.71 -5.94 -5.49
N ARG A 103 -2.20 -4.96 -6.25
CA ARG A 103 -2.72 -5.18 -7.61
C ARG A 103 -1.64 -5.66 -8.55
N ILE A 104 -0.48 -4.98 -8.60
CA ILE A 104 0.63 -5.36 -9.48
C ILE A 104 1.11 -6.77 -9.14
N VAL A 105 1.32 -7.08 -7.86
CA VAL A 105 1.73 -8.42 -7.44
C VAL A 105 0.73 -9.48 -7.87
N LYS A 106 -0.58 -9.23 -7.69
CA LYS A 106 -1.63 -10.17 -8.13
C LYS A 106 -1.64 -10.37 -9.64
N GLU A 107 -1.51 -9.29 -10.42
CA GLU A 107 -1.46 -9.33 -11.88
C GLU A 107 -0.26 -10.14 -12.39
N GLU A 108 0.93 -9.91 -11.83
CA GLU A 108 2.14 -10.66 -12.18
C GLU A 108 2.03 -12.13 -11.80
N LEU A 109 1.55 -12.45 -10.60
CA LEU A 109 1.32 -13.84 -10.19
C LEU A 109 0.33 -14.56 -11.08
N ASN A 110 -0.77 -13.91 -11.45
CA ASN A 110 -1.75 -14.49 -12.38
C ASN A 110 -1.14 -14.77 -13.77
N GLY A 111 -0.16 -13.97 -14.20
CA GLY A 111 0.56 -14.17 -15.46
C GLY A 111 1.48 -15.40 -15.46
N ILE A 112 2.07 -15.75 -14.31
CA ILE A 112 3.07 -16.82 -14.20
C ILE A 112 2.52 -18.09 -13.55
N ALA A 113 1.57 -17.97 -12.66
CA ALA A 113 1.02 -19.09 -11.84
C ALA A 113 -0.48 -18.89 -11.58
N PRO A 114 -1.33 -18.97 -12.63
CA PRO A 114 -2.76 -18.63 -12.54
C PRO A 114 -3.57 -19.55 -11.61
N ASN A 115 -3.07 -20.72 -11.30
CA ASN A 115 -3.73 -21.72 -10.47
C ASN A 115 -3.33 -21.68 -8.99
N GLN A 116 -2.38 -20.82 -8.63
CA GLN A 116 -1.89 -20.64 -7.26
C GLN A 116 -2.45 -19.38 -6.61
N TYR A 117 -2.62 -19.44 -5.28
CA TYR A 117 -3.12 -18.31 -4.51
C TYR A 117 -2.04 -17.24 -4.25
N TYR A 118 -2.44 -15.99 -4.24
CA TYR A 118 -1.65 -14.93 -3.64
C TYR A 118 -1.93 -14.89 -2.12
N LEU A 119 -0.97 -15.34 -1.33
CA LEU A 119 -1.08 -15.52 0.12
C LEU A 119 -0.73 -14.24 0.92
N GLY A 120 -0.51 -13.12 0.24
CA GLY A 120 -0.15 -11.85 0.88
C GLY A 120 1.34 -11.70 1.18
N CYS A 121 1.68 -10.77 2.09
CA CYS A 121 3.05 -10.34 2.39
C CYS A 121 3.46 -10.59 3.85
N ARG A 122 2.81 -11.49 4.56
CA ARG A 122 3.09 -11.82 5.96
C ARG A 122 3.22 -10.57 6.85
N PHE A 123 2.11 -9.93 7.13
CA PHE A 123 2.10 -8.74 7.96
C PHE A 123 2.68 -9.01 9.35
N ALA A 124 3.73 -8.27 9.72
CA ALA A 124 4.17 -8.21 11.11
C ALA A 124 3.18 -7.37 11.91
N TRP A 125 2.71 -7.88 13.04
CA TRP A 125 1.83 -7.17 13.95
C TRP A 125 0.49 -6.74 13.32
N GLN A 126 -0.25 -5.92 14.05
CA GLN A 126 -1.48 -5.34 13.55
C GLN A 126 -1.15 -4.13 12.67
N ASN A 127 -1.42 -4.23 11.38
CA ASN A 127 -1.30 -3.13 10.44
C ASN A 127 -2.56 -2.23 10.46
N ASN A 128 -2.48 -1.07 9.82
CA ASN A 128 -3.62 -0.18 9.72
C ASN A 128 -4.70 -0.72 8.75
N ASP A 129 -5.95 -0.37 9.02
CA ASP A 129 -7.12 -0.86 8.29
C ASP A 129 -7.06 -0.58 6.77
N VAL A 130 -6.48 0.55 6.37
CA VAL A 130 -6.36 0.91 4.94
C VAL A 130 -5.46 -0.08 4.21
N THR A 131 -4.33 -0.45 4.81
CA THR A 131 -3.41 -1.44 4.25
C THR A 131 -4.05 -2.83 4.21
N LEU A 132 -4.66 -3.27 5.31
CA LEU A 132 -5.31 -4.59 5.38
C LEU A 132 -6.48 -4.70 4.39
N THR A 133 -7.29 -3.66 4.25
CA THR A 133 -8.38 -3.62 3.26
C THR A 133 -7.83 -3.64 1.85
N SER A 134 -6.73 -2.93 1.58
CA SER A 134 -6.07 -2.94 0.26
C SER A 134 -5.51 -4.33 -0.07
N ALA A 135 -4.87 -4.99 0.89
CA ALA A 135 -4.40 -6.36 0.73
C ALA A 135 -5.56 -7.33 0.46
N ALA A 136 -6.60 -7.28 1.27
CA ALA A 136 -7.77 -8.14 1.13
C ALA A 136 -8.50 -7.99 -0.20
N LYS A 137 -8.37 -6.85 -0.87
CA LYS A 137 -8.96 -6.63 -2.19
C LYS A 137 -8.30 -7.47 -3.29
N TYR A 138 -7.00 -7.73 -3.17
CA TYR A 138 -6.19 -8.38 -4.22
C TYR A 138 -5.62 -9.74 -3.81
N CYS A 139 -5.31 -9.95 -2.53
CA CYS A 139 -4.86 -11.25 -2.03
C CYS A 139 -6.03 -12.23 -1.97
N ASP A 140 -5.75 -13.50 -2.21
CA ASP A 140 -6.72 -14.58 -2.00
C ASP A 140 -6.81 -14.94 -0.51
N ILE A 141 -5.69 -14.86 0.18
CA ILE A 141 -5.53 -15.06 1.63
C ILE A 141 -4.70 -13.89 2.18
N VAL A 142 -5.04 -13.40 3.37
CA VAL A 142 -4.24 -12.37 4.05
C VAL A 142 -3.40 -13.04 5.13
N SER A 143 -2.08 -12.96 5.01
CA SER A 143 -1.15 -13.62 5.92
C SER A 143 -0.52 -12.69 6.94
N PHE A 144 -0.31 -13.21 8.15
CA PHE A 144 0.30 -12.51 9.28
C PHE A 144 1.42 -13.36 9.88
N ASN A 145 2.45 -12.70 10.42
CA ASN A 145 3.41 -13.30 11.32
C ASN A 145 3.01 -12.93 12.76
N LYS A 146 2.81 -13.94 13.59
CA LYS A 146 2.29 -13.74 14.94
C LYS A 146 2.99 -14.65 15.94
N TYR A 147 3.93 -14.10 16.66
CA TYR A 147 4.73 -14.79 17.70
C TYR A 147 4.08 -14.60 19.07
N GLU A 148 2.92 -15.22 19.27
CA GLU A 148 2.15 -15.20 20.52
C GLU A 148 1.50 -16.56 20.77
N TYR A 149 1.19 -16.87 22.04
CA TYR A 149 0.51 -18.11 22.43
C TYR A 149 -0.92 -18.26 21.89
N SER A 150 -1.55 -17.15 21.48
CA SER A 150 -2.90 -17.16 20.90
C SER A 150 -2.98 -16.24 19.69
N VAL A 151 -3.67 -16.71 18.68
CA VAL A 151 -3.97 -15.96 17.44
C VAL A 151 -5.42 -15.48 17.37
N GLU A 152 -6.19 -15.66 18.42
CA GLU A 152 -7.64 -15.32 18.48
C GLU A 152 -7.94 -13.84 18.15
N ARG A 153 -6.96 -12.96 18.39
CA ARG A 153 -7.10 -11.52 18.14
C ARG A 153 -6.61 -11.09 16.77
N VAL A 154 -6.08 -12.02 15.97
CA VAL A 154 -5.69 -11.70 14.59
C VAL A 154 -6.95 -11.64 13.75
N GLY A 155 -7.15 -10.53 13.08
CA GLY A 155 -8.35 -10.33 12.27
C GLY A 155 -8.18 -9.24 11.23
N LEU A 156 -9.14 -9.18 10.34
CA LEU A 156 -9.26 -8.15 9.33
C LEU A 156 -10.22 -7.05 9.80
N PRO A 157 -10.18 -5.87 9.19
CA PRO A 157 -11.12 -4.80 9.47
C PRO A 157 -12.57 -5.25 9.31
N LYS A 158 -13.47 -4.66 10.10
CA LYS A 158 -14.90 -4.99 10.05
C LYS A 158 -15.45 -4.88 8.62
N GLY A 159 -16.14 -5.92 8.18
CA GLY A 159 -16.74 -5.99 6.84
C GLY A 159 -15.81 -6.52 5.74
N VAL A 160 -14.57 -6.85 6.09
CA VAL A 160 -13.64 -7.53 5.19
C VAL A 160 -13.74 -9.03 5.42
N ASP A 161 -14.24 -9.76 4.42
CA ASP A 161 -14.38 -11.22 4.45
C ASP A 161 -13.31 -11.86 3.54
N LYS A 162 -12.25 -12.35 4.16
CA LYS A 162 -11.13 -13.07 3.52
C LYS A 162 -10.54 -14.10 4.46
N PRO A 163 -10.07 -15.24 3.95
CA PRO A 163 -9.30 -16.18 4.74
C PRO A 163 -8.03 -15.53 5.31
N ILE A 164 -7.65 -15.96 6.50
CA ILE A 164 -6.43 -15.52 7.20
C ILE A 164 -5.49 -16.72 7.32
N MET A 165 -4.20 -16.46 7.15
CA MET A 165 -3.12 -17.43 7.39
C MET A 165 -2.14 -16.85 8.40
N ILE A 166 -1.70 -17.66 9.35
CA ILE A 166 -0.52 -17.34 10.16
C ILE A 166 0.66 -17.98 9.47
N GLY A 167 1.56 -17.14 8.93
CA GLY A 167 2.72 -17.57 8.15
C GLY A 167 3.92 -17.93 9.03
N GLU A 168 4.06 -17.24 10.17
CA GLU A 168 5.11 -17.51 11.16
C GLU A 168 4.54 -17.39 12.58
N PHE A 169 4.89 -18.33 13.45
CA PHE A 169 4.44 -18.41 14.84
C PHE A 169 5.40 -19.20 15.71
N HIS A 170 5.31 -19.08 17.03
CA HIS A 170 5.94 -19.95 18.02
C HIS A 170 5.20 -19.95 19.35
#